data_5efb9e6e79fa2bb2d4f70ead30b3e838
#
_entry.id   5efb9e6e79fa2bb2d4f70ead30b3e838
#
_cell.length_a   1.000
_cell.length_b   1.000
_cell.length_c   1.000
_cell.angle_alpha   90.00
_cell.angle_beta   90.00
_cell.angle_gamma   90.00
#
_symmetry.space_group_name_H-M   'P 1'
#
loop_
_entity.id
_entity.type
_entity.pdbx_description
1 polymer ?
#
loop_
_entity_poly.entity_id
_entity_poly.type
_entity_poly.pdbx_seq_one_letter_code
_entity_poly.pdbx_strand_id
1 'polypeptide(L)'
;TKFLVIPDPDGKRIGSGGATLHVLRTLSEREGFLGDFHGKRILVIHSGGDSKRVPQYSVCGKLFSPVPRELPDGRGSTLFDEFLISMAGVPARFKEGMLVLSGDVLLLFNPLQIDAQFRGAAAISMKSPVEVGVDHGVFLNDGSDHVKMFLHKQPAETLRRLGAVNGQDCVDLDTGAVLLDAEILETLF
;
A
#
# COMPACT_ATOMS: atom_id res chain seq x y z
N THR A 1 -4.96 20.48 -0.91
CA THR A 1 -4.10 19.27 -0.95
C THR A 1 -2.65 19.71 -1.01
N LYS A 2 -1.82 19.18 -0.15
CA LYS A 2 -0.38 19.42 -0.12
C LYS A 2 0.34 18.18 -0.64
N PHE A 3 1.39 18.39 -1.40
CA PHE A 3 2.22 17.33 -1.96
C PHE A 3 3.66 17.48 -1.44
N LEU A 4 4.24 16.39 -0.98
CA LEU A 4 5.60 16.33 -0.49
C LEU A 4 6.35 15.15 -1.12
N VAL A 5 7.60 15.36 -1.48
CA VAL A 5 8.54 14.29 -1.82
C VAL A 5 9.52 14.17 -0.66
N ILE A 6 9.53 13.00 -0.02
CA ILE A 6 10.35 12.72 1.15
C ILE A 6 11.34 11.63 0.76
N PRO A 7 12.63 11.96 0.59
CA PRO A 7 13.66 10.96 0.30
C PRO A 7 14.00 10.14 1.54
N ASP A 8 14.53 8.94 1.33
CA ASP A 8 15.15 8.18 2.42
C ASP A 8 16.28 8.97 3.07
N PRO A 9 16.43 8.92 4.40
CA PRO A 9 17.46 9.68 5.11
C PRO A 9 18.87 9.28 4.66
N ASP A 10 19.71 10.28 4.46
CA ASP A 10 21.10 10.14 4.03
C ASP A 10 21.27 9.36 2.71
N GLY A 11 20.23 9.30 1.88
CA GLY A 11 20.24 8.52 0.64
C GLY A 11 20.35 7.01 0.86
N LYS A 12 20.12 6.52 2.08
CA LYS A 12 20.19 5.11 2.43
C LYS A 12 18.80 4.51 2.51
N ARG A 13 18.59 3.38 1.85
CA ARG A 13 17.33 2.66 1.89
C ARG A 13 17.04 2.14 3.29
N ILE A 14 15.88 2.50 3.83
CA ILE A 14 15.41 2.10 5.15
C ILE A 14 14.22 1.12 5.08
N GLY A 15 13.84 0.70 3.87
CA GLY A 15 12.69 -0.16 3.62
C GLY A 15 11.35 0.55 3.76
N SER A 16 10.26 -0.09 3.34
CA SER A 16 8.93 0.51 3.33
C SER A 16 8.44 0.90 4.73
N GLY A 17 8.65 0.05 5.72
CA GLY A 17 8.30 0.36 7.11
C GLY A 17 9.08 1.57 7.65
N GLY A 18 10.40 1.56 7.50
CA GLY A 18 11.25 2.69 7.90
C GLY A 18 10.88 3.97 7.17
N ALA A 19 10.60 3.91 5.86
CA ALA A 19 10.16 5.06 5.08
C ALA A 19 8.81 5.59 5.56
N THR A 20 7.86 4.74 5.94
CA THR A 20 6.58 5.16 6.53
C THR A 20 6.81 5.91 7.86
N LEU A 21 7.64 5.38 8.75
CA LEU A 21 7.98 6.07 10.01
C LEU A 21 8.69 7.40 9.77
N HIS A 22 9.58 7.47 8.76
CA HIS A 22 10.25 8.70 8.37
C HIS A 22 9.26 9.75 7.83
N VAL A 23 8.23 9.32 7.09
CA VAL A 23 7.14 10.19 6.65
C VAL A 23 6.39 10.76 7.85
N LEU A 24 6.00 9.94 8.83
CA LEU A 24 5.31 10.40 10.04
C LEU A 24 6.13 11.44 10.78
N ARG A 25 7.42 11.18 10.99
CA ARG A 25 8.34 12.13 11.61
C ARG A 25 8.43 13.44 10.83
N THR A 26 8.60 13.35 9.51
CA THR A 26 8.69 14.54 8.65
C THR A 26 7.42 15.39 8.69
N LEU A 27 6.25 14.75 8.68
CA LEU A 27 4.96 15.45 8.78
C LEU A 27 4.79 16.10 10.16
N SER A 28 5.19 15.42 11.22
CA SER A 28 5.13 15.96 12.57
C SER A 28 6.02 17.20 12.72
N GLU A 29 7.26 17.12 12.25
CA GLU A 29 8.24 18.20 12.39
C GLU A 29 7.98 19.38 11.44
N ARG A 30 7.75 19.11 10.14
CA ARG A 30 7.65 20.16 9.11
C ARG A 30 6.27 20.76 8.96
N GLU A 31 5.24 19.96 9.18
CA GLU A 31 3.84 20.37 9.00
C GLU A 31 3.18 20.78 10.32
N GLY A 32 3.92 20.67 11.42
CA GLY A 32 3.43 21.08 12.74
C GLY A 32 2.35 20.16 13.31
N PHE A 33 2.33 18.88 12.91
CA PHE A 33 1.37 17.92 13.46
C PHE A 33 1.70 17.56 14.90
N LEU A 34 2.97 17.64 15.30
CA LEU A 34 3.44 17.40 16.67
C LEU A 34 2.98 16.07 17.26
N GLY A 35 2.86 15.04 16.41
CA GLY A 35 2.35 13.72 16.78
C GLY A 35 0.83 13.59 16.76
N ASP A 36 0.07 14.65 16.53
CA ASP A 36 -1.38 14.62 16.38
C ASP A 36 -1.76 14.38 14.90
N PHE A 37 -2.27 13.21 14.62
CA PHE A 37 -2.73 12.80 13.27
C PHE A 37 -4.25 12.83 13.12
N HIS A 38 -5.00 13.25 14.15
CA HIS A 38 -6.45 13.38 14.07
C HIS A 38 -6.88 14.44 13.06
N GLY A 39 -7.94 14.15 12.32
CA GLY A 39 -8.45 15.00 11.24
C GLY A 39 -7.52 15.09 10.02
N LYS A 40 -6.40 14.36 9.98
CA LYS A 40 -5.48 14.34 8.84
C LYS A 40 -5.79 13.15 7.94
N ARG A 41 -5.78 13.39 6.63
CA ARG A 41 -5.89 12.35 5.60
C ARG A 41 -4.61 12.35 4.78
N ILE A 42 -3.84 11.27 4.92
CA ILE A 42 -2.51 11.15 4.36
C ILE A 42 -2.50 10.01 3.36
N LEU A 43 -2.00 10.28 2.15
CA LEU A 43 -1.68 9.26 1.15
C LEU A 43 -0.18 9.18 1.01
N VAL A 44 0.38 8.01 1.26
CA VAL A 44 1.80 7.70 1.05
C VAL A 44 1.92 6.72 -0.11
N ILE A 45 2.72 7.08 -1.11
CA ILE A 45 3.05 6.19 -2.21
C ILE A 45 4.55 5.93 -2.13
N HIS A 46 4.93 4.70 -1.79
CA HIS A 46 6.31 4.29 -1.77
C HIS A 46 6.84 4.12 -3.19
N SER A 47 7.73 5.02 -3.59
CA SER A 47 8.42 4.92 -4.87
C SER A 47 9.88 4.59 -4.62
N GLY A 48 10.32 3.45 -5.13
CA GLY A 48 11.71 3.03 -4.91
C GLY A 48 11.99 1.65 -5.51
N GLY A 49 13.19 1.15 -5.17
CA GLY A 49 13.67 -0.12 -5.70
C GLY A 49 14.64 0.07 -6.85
N ASP A 50 15.41 -0.99 -7.16
CA ASP A 50 16.47 -0.94 -8.19
C ASP A 50 15.95 -1.00 -9.62
N SER A 51 14.63 -1.21 -9.78
CA SER A 51 13.98 -1.40 -11.10
C SER A 51 14.73 -2.40 -12.00
N LYS A 52 15.36 -3.43 -11.43
CA LYS A 52 16.25 -4.37 -12.16
C LYS A 52 15.58 -5.05 -13.35
N ARG A 53 14.26 -5.24 -13.29
CA ARG A 53 13.47 -5.86 -14.39
C ARG A 53 13.10 -4.87 -15.49
N VAL A 54 13.15 -3.58 -15.20
CA VAL A 54 12.80 -2.48 -16.12
C VAL A 54 13.81 -1.33 -15.92
N PRO A 55 15.09 -1.54 -16.30
CA PRO A 55 16.19 -0.63 -15.98
C PRO A 55 16.00 0.77 -16.57
N GLN A 56 15.23 0.91 -17.64
CA GLN A 56 14.89 2.21 -18.24
C GLN A 56 14.11 3.12 -17.30
N TYR A 57 13.47 2.57 -16.25
CA TYR A 57 12.74 3.33 -15.22
C TYR A 57 13.49 3.44 -13.91
N SER A 58 14.77 3.03 -13.84
CA SER A 58 15.54 3.08 -12.60
C SER A 58 15.75 4.50 -12.07
N VAL A 59 15.81 5.49 -12.95
CA VAL A 59 16.03 6.91 -12.59
C VAL A 59 14.77 7.55 -12.02
N CYS A 60 13.62 7.36 -12.68
CA CYS A 60 12.34 7.98 -12.29
C CYS A 60 11.52 7.09 -11.33
N GLY A 61 11.92 5.83 -11.18
CA GLY A 61 11.15 4.80 -10.46
C GLY A 61 9.99 4.24 -11.28
N LYS A 62 9.56 3.04 -10.93
CA LYS A 62 8.46 2.33 -11.62
C LYS A 62 7.13 3.07 -11.56
N LEU A 63 6.94 3.93 -10.57
CA LEU A 63 5.74 4.73 -10.39
C LEU A 63 5.38 5.57 -11.63
N PHE A 64 6.39 5.99 -12.38
CA PHE A 64 6.20 6.78 -13.61
C PHE A 64 6.31 5.94 -14.89
N SER A 65 6.20 4.60 -14.77
CA SER A 65 6.10 3.74 -15.94
C SER A 65 4.83 4.03 -16.72
N PRO A 66 4.91 4.11 -18.07
CA PRO A 66 3.72 4.34 -18.88
C PRO A 66 2.77 3.16 -18.81
N VAL A 67 1.49 3.49 -18.84
CA VAL A 67 0.38 2.55 -18.95
C VAL A 67 -0.28 2.78 -20.31
N PRO A 68 -0.74 1.72 -21.03
CA PRO A 68 -1.36 1.86 -22.36
C PRO A 68 -2.76 2.46 -22.27
N ARG A 69 -2.83 3.71 -21.81
CA ARG A 69 -4.05 4.50 -21.65
C ARG A 69 -3.74 5.96 -21.95
N GLU A 70 -4.66 6.62 -22.62
CA GLU A 70 -4.65 8.05 -22.85
C GLU A 70 -5.54 8.76 -21.83
N LEU A 71 -5.05 9.84 -21.27
CA LEU A 71 -5.81 10.71 -20.36
C LEU A 71 -6.68 11.71 -21.14
N PRO A 72 -7.69 12.33 -20.51
CA PRO A 72 -8.59 13.27 -21.18
C PRO A 72 -7.89 14.47 -21.83
N ASP A 73 -6.68 14.80 -21.41
CA ASP A 73 -5.85 15.87 -21.96
C ASP A 73 -4.95 15.42 -23.13
N GLY A 74 -5.07 14.17 -23.58
CA GLY A 74 -4.34 13.60 -24.71
C GLY A 74 -2.94 13.08 -24.37
N ARG A 75 -2.46 13.18 -23.12
CA ARG A 75 -1.17 12.61 -22.72
C ARG A 75 -1.30 11.13 -22.34
N GLY A 76 -0.23 10.39 -22.51
CA GLY A 76 -0.16 9.01 -22.01
C GLY A 76 -0.23 8.96 -20.49
N SER A 77 -0.92 7.94 -19.95
CA SER A 77 -1.03 7.70 -18.51
C SER A 77 0.22 7.03 -17.95
N THR A 78 0.47 7.24 -16.68
CA THR A 78 1.50 6.53 -15.89
C THR A 78 0.85 5.75 -14.75
N LEU A 79 1.59 4.86 -14.09
CA LEU A 79 1.11 4.21 -12.86
C LEU A 79 0.70 5.23 -11.79
N PHE A 80 1.40 6.35 -11.69
CA PHE A 80 1.05 7.42 -10.76
C PHE A 80 -0.34 8.02 -11.07
N ASP A 81 -0.62 8.29 -12.35
CA ASP A 81 -1.94 8.78 -12.77
C ASP A 81 -3.04 7.76 -12.43
N GLU A 82 -2.79 6.47 -12.69
CA GLU A 82 -3.74 5.40 -12.39
C GLU A 82 -3.99 5.26 -10.88
N PHE A 83 -2.97 5.41 -10.04
CA PHE A 83 -3.16 5.46 -8.59
C PHE A 83 -4.07 6.60 -8.17
N LEU A 84 -3.84 7.80 -8.66
CA LEU A 84 -4.67 8.95 -8.31
C LEU A 84 -6.12 8.74 -8.76
N ILE A 85 -6.33 8.18 -9.94
CA ILE A 85 -7.66 7.88 -10.48
C ILE A 85 -8.34 6.78 -9.65
N SER A 86 -7.67 5.66 -9.43
CA SER A 86 -8.22 4.51 -8.70
C SER A 86 -8.54 4.84 -7.24
N MET A 87 -7.73 5.70 -6.62
CA MET A 87 -7.88 6.10 -5.22
C MET A 87 -8.77 7.33 -5.03
N ALA A 88 -9.28 7.97 -6.09
CA ALA A 88 -10.03 9.22 -5.99
C ALA A 88 -11.26 9.13 -5.07
N GLY A 89 -11.90 7.97 -4.98
CA GLY A 89 -13.04 7.72 -4.10
C GLY A 89 -12.69 7.40 -2.64
N VAL A 90 -11.45 7.00 -2.37
CA VAL A 90 -11.05 6.53 -1.03
C VAL A 90 -11.05 7.64 0.02
N PRO A 91 -10.52 8.86 -0.25
CA PRO A 91 -10.48 9.92 0.77
C PRO A 91 -11.86 10.35 1.28
N ALA A 92 -12.91 10.13 0.50
CA ALA A 92 -14.27 10.43 0.96
C ALA A 92 -14.84 9.37 1.92
N ARG A 93 -14.18 8.22 2.02
CA ARG A 93 -14.66 7.07 2.80
C ARG A 93 -14.16 7.08 4.24
N PHE A 94 -13.02 7.67 4.55
CA PHE A 94 -12.50 7.74 5.90
C PHE A 94 -12.18 9.19 6.33
N LYS A 95 -12.35 9.46 7.61
CA LYS A 95 -12.23 10.81 8.17
C LYS A 95 -10.77 11.23 8.34
N GLU A 96 -9.94 10.31 8.78
CA GLU A 96 -8.56 10.54 9.20
C GLU A 96 -7.75 9.26 9.08
N GLY A 97 -6.45 9.40 9.06
CA GLY A 97 -5.53 8.27 8.98
C GLY A 97 -4.63 8.34 7.75
N MET A 98 -3.94 7.25 7.47
CA MET A 98 -2.99 7.12 6.40
C MET A 98 -3.32 5.92 5.51
N LEU A 99 -3.32 6.11 4.20
CA LEU A 99 -3.27 5.05 3.20
C LEU A 99 -1.85 4.95 2.66
N VAL A 100 -1.23 3.81 2.82
CA VAL A 100 0.10 3.48 2.29
C VAL A 100 -0.07 2.59 1.08
N LEU A 101 0.58 2.93 -0.03
CA LEU A 101 0.55 2.18 -1.28
C LEU A 101 1.95 1.80 -1.74
N SER A 102 2.11 0.61 -2.32
CA SER A 102 3.30 0.23 -3.07
C SER A 102 3.25 0.86 -4.47
N GLY A 103 4.28 1.59 -4.85
CA GLY A 103 4.33 2.37 -6.12
C GLY A 103 4.58 1.53 -7.38
N ASP A 104 4.56 0.20 -7.29
CA ASP A 104 4.75 -0.71 -8.42
C ASP A 104 3.62 -1.72 -8.62
N VAL A 105 2.48 -1.48 -7.99
CA VAL A 105 1.27 -2.33 -8.07
C VAL A 105 0.11 -1.51 -8.60
N LEU A 106 -0.44 -1.87 -9.75
CA LEU A 106 -1.68 -1.28 -10.26
C LEU A 106 -2.88 -1.95 -9.59
N LEU A 107 -3.61 -1.17 -8.78
CA LEU A 107 -4.83 -1.63 -8.12
C LEU A 107 -6.06 -1.13 -8.87
N LEU A 108 -6.85 -2.07 -9.39
CA LEU A 108 -8.13 -1.80 -10.04
C LEU A 108 -9.25 -2.43 -9.21
N PHE A 109 -9.97 -1.64 -8.46
CA PHE A 109 -11.07 -2.10 -7.62
C PHE A 109 -12.11 -1.00 -7.44
N ASN A 110 -13.29 -1.39 -6.93
CA ASN A 110 -14.32 -0.42 -6.56
C ASN A 110 -14.03 0.11 -5.14
N PRO A 111 -13.66 1.41 -4.98
CA PRO A 111 -13.38 1.99 -3.67
C PRO A 111 -14.55 1.91 -2.68
N LEU A 112 -15.78 1.76 -3.18
CA LEU A 112 -16.97 1.62 -2.34
C LEU A 112 -17.03 0.29 -1.59
N GLN A 113 -16.23 -0.70 -1.99
CA GLN A 113 -16.12 -2.00 -1.31
C GLN A 113 -15.15 -1.98 -0.12
N ILE A 114 -14.37 -0.92 0.04
CA ILE A 114 -13.49 -0.78 1.20
C ILE A 114 -14.34 -0.44 2.42
N ASP A 115 -14.25 -1.25 3.46
CA ASP A 115 -14.74 -0.85 4.78
C ASP A 115 -13.80 0.22 5.36
N ALA A 116 -14.33 1.43 5.49
CA ALA A 116 -13.61 2.56 6.04
C ALA A 116 -13.86 2.77 7.56
N GLN A 117 -14.63 1.87 8.17
CA GLN A 117 -14.92 1.91 9.61
C GLN A 117 -14.06 0.89 10.39
N PHE A 118 -12.81 0.75 9.98
CA PHE A 118 -11.84 -0.08 10.70
C PHE A 118 -11.22 0.70 11.88
N ARG A 119 -10.64 -0.02 12.82
CA ARG A 119 -9.77 0.51 13.88
C ARG A 119 -8.41 -0.15 13.80
N GLY A 120 -7.36 0.63 14.10
CA GLY A 120 -5.99 0.17 14.05
C GLY A 120 -5.45 0.15 12.62
N ALA A 121 -5.04 -1.02 12.15
CA ALA A 121 -4.50 -1.22 10.81
C ALA A 121 -5.39 -2.17 10.00
N ALA A 122 -5.64 -1.84 8.74
CA ALA A 122 -6.34 -2.70 7.79
C ALA A 122 -5.53 -2.84 6.50
N ALA A 123 -5.43 -4.05 5.96
CA ALA A 123 -4.78 -4.31 4.69
C ALA A 123 -5.82 -4.63 3.62
N ILE A 124 -5.57 -4.18 2.39
CA ILE A 124 -6.37 -4.58 1.24
C ILE A 124 -5.76 -5.84 0.66
N SER A 125 -6.53 -6.93 0.65
CA SER A 125 -6.15 -8.19 0.04
C SER A 125 -6.95 -8.48 -1.21
N MET A 126 -6.43 -9.38 -2.04
CA MET A 126 -7.08 -9.90 -3.23
C MET A 126 -7.07 -11.42 -3.20
N LYS A 127 -8.21 -12.04 -3.49
CA LYS A 127 -8.26 -13.50 -3.69
C LYS A 127 -7.49 -13.87 -4.95
N SER A 128 -6.49 -14.72 -4.80
CA SER A 128 -5.62 -15.18 -5.89
C SER A 128 -5.34 -16.66 -5.77
N PRO A 129 -5.08 -17.37 -6.89
CA PRO A 129 -4.63 -18.75 -6.85
C PRO A 129 -3.39 -18.93 -5.97
N VAL A 130 -3.28 -20.05 -5.28
CA VAL A 130 -2.16 -20.32 -4.37
C VAL A 130 -0.80 -20.23 -5.06
N GLU A 131 -0.72 -20.60 -6.34
CA GLU A 131 0.49 -20.53 -7.17
C GLU A 131 1.05 -19.10 -7.28
N VAL A 132 0.15 -18.10 -7.27
CA VAL A 132 0.54 -16.68 -7.23
C VAL A 132 1.03 -16.30 -5.84
N GLY A 133 0.40 -16.86 -4.81
CA GLY A 133 0.74 -16.58 -3.41
C GLY A 133 2.16 -16.98 -3.02
N VAL A 134 2.77 -17.98 -3.68
CA VAL A 134 4.12 -18.45 -3.35
C VAL A 134 5.22 -17.40 -3.54
N ASP A 135 5.01 -16.46 -4.45
CA ASP A 135 5.96 -15.38 -4.77
C ASP A 135 5.65 -14.05 -4.07
N HIS A 136 4.57 -13.99 -3.28
CA HIS A 136 4.05 -12.77 -2.70
C HIS A 136 3.83 -12.88 -1.18
N GLY A 137 3.30 -11.82 -0.59
CA GLY A 137 2.75 -11.82 0.75
C GLY A 137 1.34 -12.41 0.76
N VAL A 138 1.03 -13.20 1.77
CA VAL A 138 -0.29 -13.82 1.98
C VAL A 138 -0.74 -13.55 3.41
N PHE A 139 -1.98 -13.13 3.59
CA PHE A 139 -2.58 -12.98 4.90
C PHE A 139 -3.24 -14.30 5.32
N LEU A 140 -2.91 -14.75 6.52
CA LEU A 140 -3.64 -15.81 7.22
C LEU A 140 -4.62 -15.15 8.19
N ASN A 141 -5.91 -15.35 7.96
CA ASN A 141 -6.98 -14.83 8.79
C ASN A 141 -7.33 -15.81 9.93
N ASP A 142 -7.93 -15.28 10.98
CA ASP A 142 -8.40 -16.08 12.12
C ASP A 142 -9.84 -16.61 11.96
N GLY A 143 -10.47 -16.34 10.80
CA GLY A 143 -11.86 -16.68 10.51
C GLY A 143 -12.85 -15.55 10.79
N SER A 144 -12.37 -14.39 11.28
CA SER A 144 -13.19 -13.19 11.57
C SER A 144 -12.65 -11.93 10.89
N ASP A 145 -12.00 -12.09 9.74
CA ASP A 145 -11.35 -11.02 8.95
C ASP A 145 -10.16 -10.32 9.65
N HIS A 146 -9.73 -10.80 10.83
CA HIS A 146 -8.51 -10.32 11.45
C HIS A 146 -7.30 -11.12 10.96
N VAL A 147 -6.22 -10.40 10.66
CA VAL A 147 -4.96 -11.01 10.24
C VAL A 147 -4.27 -11.63 11.46
N LYS A 148 -4.18 -12.96 11.44
CA LYS A 148 -3.44 -13.72 12.45
C LYS A 148 -1.95 -13.75 12.16
N MET A 149 -1.58 -13.83 10.88
CA MET A 149 -0.19 -13.94 10.46
C MET A 149 -0.01 -13.41 9.04
N PHE A 150 1.14 -12.79 8.79
CA PHE A 150 1.60 -12.44 7.44
C PHE A 150 2.65 -13.45 6.99
N LEU A 151 2.38 -14.11 5.88
CA LEU A 151 3.20 -15.18 5.31
C LEU A 151 3.88 -14.66 4.05
N HIS A 152 5.18 -14.40 4.10
CA HIS A 152 5.92 -13.86 2.96
C HIS A 152 6.63 -14.97 2.20
N LYS A 153 6.30 -15.12 0.91
CA LYS A 153 6.93 -16.06 -0.04
C LYS A 153 7.08 -17.48 0.50
N GLN A 154 5.97 -18.05 0.92
CA GLN A 154 5.93 -19.42 1.44
C GLN A 154 5.57 -20.42 0.36
N PRO A 155 6.15 -21.63 0.37
CA PRO A 155 5.73 -22.72 -0.52
C PRO A 155 4.24 -23.03 -0.38
N ALA A 156 3.58 -23.42 -1.47
CA ALA A 156 2.15 -23.74 -1.49
C ALA A 156 1.74 -24.79 -0.44
N GLU A 157 2.59 -25.79 -0.21
CA GLU A 157 2.38 -26.80 0.83
C GLU A 157 2.33 -26.17 2.23
N THR A 158 3.22 -25.21 2.52
CA THR A 158 3.23 -24.47 3.79
C THR A 158 1.97 -23.63 3.94
N LEU A 159 1.54 -22.91 2.88
CA LEU A 159 0.32 -22.13 2.88
C LEU A 159 -0.91 -23.00 3.17
N ARG A 160 -1.01 -24.18 2.53
CA ARG A 160 -2.09 -25.15 2.77
C ARG A 160 -2.04 -25.70 4.21
N ARG A 161 -0.90 -26.11 4.68
CA ARG A 161 -0.70 -26.67 6.04
C ARG A 161 -1.08 -25.67 7.14
N LEU A 162 -0.80 -24.38 6.94
CA LEU A 162 -1.15 -23.31 7.87
C LEU A 162 -2.62 -22.88 7.78
N GLY A 163 -3.37 -23.33 6.77
CA GLY A 163 -4.76 -22.96 6.57
C GLY A 163 -4.96 -21.61 5.87
N ALA A 164 -3.93 -21.10 5.18
CA ALA A 164 -4.02 -19.84 4.43
C ALA A 164 -4.68 -20.02 3.04
N VAL A 165 -5.00 -21.24 2.65
CA VAL A 165 -5.63 -21.57 1.37
C VAL A 165 -7.09 -21.96 1.63
N ASN A 166 -8.02 -21.33 0.91
CA ASN A 166 -9.45 -21.62 1.04
C ASN A 166 -9.88 -22.85 0.21
N GLY A 167 -11.17 -23.22 0.29
CA GLY A 167 -11.72 -24.36 -0.44
C GLY A 167 -11.73 -24.23 -1.98
N GLN A 168 -11.40 -23.06 -2.52
CA GLN A 168 -11.27 -22.78 -3.95
C GLN A 168 -9.79 -22.72 -4.40
N ASP A 169 -8.88 -23.21 -3.60
CA ASP A 169 -7.43 -23.16 -3.79
C ASP A 169 -6.87 -21.75 -3.96
N CYS A 170 -7.49 -20.77 -3.30
CA CYS A 170 -7.11 -19.37 -3.30
C CYS A 170 -6.59 -18.91 -1.94
N VAL A 171 -5.74 -17.88 -1.97
CA VAL A 171 -5.16 -17.19 -0.83
C VAL A 171 -5.62 -15.73 -0.78
N ASP A 172 -5.49 -15.09 0.37
CA ASP A 172 -5.61 -13.64 0.53
C ASP A 172 -4.25 -12.99 0.25
N LEU A 173 -4.05 -12.57 -1.02
CA LEU A 173 -2.81 -11.97 -1.48
C LEU A 173 -2.68 -10.54 -0.96
N ASP A 174 -1.52 -10.19 -0.45
CA ASP A 174 -1.18 -8.81 -0.11
C ASP A 174 -1.07 -7.94 -1.37
N THR A 175 -1.83 -6.86 -1.41
CA THR A 175 -1.81 -5.88 -2.51
C THR A 175 -0.79 -4.76 -2.28
N GLY A 176 -0.12 -4.72 -1.14
CA GLY A 176 0.76 -3.62 -0.75
C GLY A 176 0.01 -2.34 -0.37
N ALA A 177 -1.30 -2.42 -0.14
CA ALA A 177 -2.11 -1.30 0.30
C ALA A 177 -2.54 -1.49 1.76
N VAL A 178 -2.15 -0.56 2.62
CA VAL A 178 -2.43 -0.60 4.07
C VAL A 178 -3.06 0.71 4.50
N LEU A 179 -4.15 0.62 5.25
CA LEU A 179 -4.78 1.74 5.92
C LEU A 179 -4.41 1.71 7.41
N LEU A 180 -4.06 2.86 7.95
CA LEU A 180 -3.73 3.07 9.35
C LEU A 180 -4.62 4.18 9.89
N ASP A 181 -5.28 3.96 11.01
CA ASP A 181 -6.06 5.02 11.67
C ASP A 181 -5.15 6.00 12.44
N ALA A 182 -5.71 7.08 12.95
CA ALA A 182 -4.95 8.12 13.65
C ALA A 182 -4.30 7.58 14.94
N GLU A 183 -4.97 6.70 15.68
CA GLU A 183 -4.46 6.12 16.93
C GLU A 183 -3.20 5.27 16.70
N ILE A 184 -3.20 4.48 15.62
CA ILE A 184 -2.01 3.72 15.22
C ILE A 184 -0.88 4.66 14.79
N LEU A 185 -1.18 5.72 14.04
CA LEU A 185 -0.16 6.68 13.61
C LEU A 185 0.52 7.36 14.81
N GLU A 186 -0.25 7.71 15.83
CA GLU A 186 0.29 8.27 17.09
C GLU A 186 1.13 7.25 17.86
N THR A 187 0.74 5.99 17.83
CA THR A 187 1.50 4.91 18.49
C THR A 187 2.82 4.61 17.77
N LEU A 188 2.86 4.79 16.43
CA LEU A 188 4.05 4.56 15.61
C LEU A 188 5.01 5.75 15.61
N PHE A 189 4.53 6.94 15.95
CA PHE A 189 5.33 8.16 16.05
C PHE A 189 6.12 8.20 17.36
#